data_b80effc77338c4a24440af8c50d1cf7e
#
_entry.id   b80effc77338c4a24440af8c50d1cf7e
#
_cell.length_a   1.000
_cell.length_b   1.000
_cell.length_c   1.000
_cell.angle_alpha   90.00
_cell.angle_beta   90.00
_cell.angle_gamma   90.00
#
_symmetry.space_group_name_H-M   'P 1'
#
loop_
_entity.id
_entity.type
_entity.pdbx_description
1 polymer ?
#
loop_
_entity_poly.entity_id
_entity_poly.type
_entity_poly.pdbx_seq_one_letter_code
_entity_poly.pdbx_strand_id
1 'polypeptide(L)' 'MKKNLYLCVTNDEYELPIAVEDSPTEFALKLGINRHTILNGISRYNRGEIKGSYRRVEVEWEDE' A
#
# COMPACT_ATOMS: atom_id res chain seq x y z
N MET A 1 -11.27 15.13 -6.25
CA MET A 1 -11.53 13.70 -6.04
C MET A 1 -10.42 13.09 -5.21
N LYS A 2 -10.77 12.13 -4.37
CA LYS A 2 -9.79 11.44 -3.52
C LYS A 2 -9.76 9.97 -3.85
N LYS A 3 -8.57 9.38 -3.83
CA LYS A 3 -8.45 7.93 -3.93
C LYS A 3 -7.26 7.45 -3.14
N ASN A 4 -7.29 6.17 -2.78
CA ASN A 4 -6.20 5.54 -2.08
C ASN A 4 -5.29 4.83 -3.07
N LEU A 5 -4.01 4.99 -2.89
CA LEU A 5 -3.00 4.22 -3.59
C LEU A 5 -2.36 3.26 -2.60
N TYR A 6 -2.16 2.04 -3.05
CA TYR A 6 -1.55 0.99 -2.26
C TYR A 6 -0.16 0.72 -2.82
N LEU A 7 0.84 0.73 -1.95
CA LEU A 7 2.23 0.61 -2.36
C LEU A 7 2.91 -0.52 -1.63
N CYS A 8 3.82 -1.17 -2.34
CA CYS A 8 4.81 -2.04 -1.74
C CYS A 8 6.14 -1.29 -1.81
N VAL A 9 6.83 -1.17 -0.68
CA VAL A 9 8.08 -0.43 -0.60
C VAL A 9 9.20 -1.37 -0.12
N THR A 10 10.44 -1.00 -0.41
CA THR A 10 11.59 -1.74 0.10
C THR A 10 11.62 -1.67 1.63
N ASN A 11 11.98 -2.78 2.27
CA ASN A 11 12.01 -2.84 3.72
C ASN A 11 13.38 -2.41 4.26
N ASP A 12 13.74 -1.18 3.94
CA ASP A 12 14.99 -0.57 4.37
C ASP A 12 14.74 0.92 4.67
N GLU A 13 15.80 1.67 4.93
CA GLU A 13 15.69 3.08 5.30
C GLU A 13 15.18 3.96 4.15
N TYR A 14 15.28 3.50 2.92
CA TYR A 14 14.90 4.30 1.75
C TYR A 14 13.42 4.18 1.41
N GLU A 15 12.79 3.06 1.77
CA GLU A 15 11.37 2.79 1.49
C GLU A 15 10.98 3.12 0.06
N LEU A 16 11.77 2.63 -0.90
CA LEU A 16 11.53 2.88 -2.32
C LEU A 16 10.31 2.10 -2.83
N PRO A 17 9.43 2.74 -3.60
CA PRO A 17 8.25 2.04 -4.13
C PRO A 17 8.66 0.98 -5.16
N ILE A 18 8.18 -0.24 -4.95
CA ILE A 18 8.40 -1.37 -5.85
C ILE A 18 7.17 -1.58 -6.73
N ALA A 19 5.98 -1.40 -6.16
CA ALA A 19 4.72 -1.59 -6.87
C ALA A 19 3.68 -0.62 -6.33
N VAL A 20 2.83 -0.12 -7.22
CA VAL A 20 1.76 0.84 -6.87
C VAL A 20 0.49 0.42 -7.60
N GLU A 21 -0.62 0.35 -6.88
CA GLU A 21 -1.94 0.06 -7.45
C GLU A 21 -3.00 0.88 -6.73
N ASP A 22 -4.11 1.12 -7.39
CA ASP A 22 -5.21 1.90 -6.81
C ASP A 22 -6.31 1.03 -6.19
N SER A 23 -6.13 -0.28 -6.21
CA SER A 23 -7.08 -1.23 -5.63
C SER A 23 -6.34 -2.30 -4.84
N PRO A 24 -6.77 -2.61 -3.60
CA PRO A 24 -6.12 -3.67 -2.83
C PRO A 24 -6.31 -5.04 -3.46
N THR A 25 -7.40 -5.27 -4.17
CA THR A 25 -7.66 -6.52 -4.86
C THR A 25 -6.68 -6.71 -6.02
N GLU A 26 -6.52 -5.69 -6.86
CA GLU A 26 -5.57 -5.72 -7.97
C GLU A 26 -4.14 -5.83 -7.46
N PHE A 27 -3.84 -5.14 -6.39
CA PHE A 27 -2.53 -5.18 -5.76
C PHE A 27 -2.19 -6.60 -5.28
N ALA A 28 -3.16 -7.25 -4.63
CA ALA A 28 -3.00 -8.62 -4.14
C ALA A 28 -2.77 -9.60 -5.28
N LEU A 29 -3.54 -9.46 -6.37
CA LEU A 29 -3.39 -10.31 -7.56
C LEU A 29 -2.01 -10.14 -8.18
N LYS A 30 -1.55 -8.90 -8.29
CA LYS A 30 -0.25 -8.59 -8.89
C LYS A 30 0.89 -9.19 -8.09
N LEU A 31 0.80 -9.16 -6.78
CA LEU A 31 1.84 -9.68 -5.89
C LEU A 31 1.69 -11.17 -5.60
N GLY A 32 0.56 -11.77 -5.99
CA GLY A 32 0.31 -13.19 -5.74
C GLY A 32 0.05 -13.50 -4.27
N ILE A 33 -0.49 -12.56 -3.53
CA ILE A 33 -0.77 -12.72 -2.10
C ILE A 33 -2.23 -12.40 -1.80
N ASN A 34 -2.64 -12.69 -0.56
CA ASN A 34 -4.00 -12.46 -0.12
C ASN A 34 -4.22 -10.98 0.19
N ARG A 35 -5.36 -10.45 -0.23
CA ARG A 35 -5.75 -9.07 0.06
C ARG A 35 -5.72 -8.77 1.56
N HIS A 36 -6.15 -9.71 2.39
CA HIS A 36 -6.12 -9.58 3.85
C HIS A 36 -4.72 -9.33 4.38
N THR A 37 -3.72 -9.96 3.79
CA THR A 37 -2.33 -9.79 4.19
C THR A 37 -1.90 -8.34 4.00
N ILE A 38 -2.28 -7.74 2.88
CA ILE A 38 -1.95 -6.35 2.58
C ILE A 38 -2.64 -5.41 3.56
N LEU A 39 -3.95 -5.55 3.72
CA LEU A 39 -4.72 -4.66 4.58
C LEU A 39 -4.31 -4.76 6.04
N ASN A 40 -4.05 -5.98 6.50
CA ASN A 40 -3.58 -6.21 7.86
C ASN A 40 -2.20 -5.61 8.08
N GLY A 41 -1.31 -5.76 7.11
CA GLY A 41 0.03 -5.17 7.18
C GLY A 41 -0.01 -3.65 7.25
N ILE A 42 -0.85 -3.02 6.43
CA ILE A 42 -1.04 -1.56 6.46
C ILE A 42 -1.56 -1.12 7.83
N SER A 43 -2.58 -1.80 8.34
CA SER A 43 -3.18 -1.47 9.62
C SER A 43 -2.16 -1.55 10.76
N ARG A 44 -1.37 -2.61 10.79
CA ARG A 44 -0.34 -2.79 11.83
C ARG A 44 0.76 -1.76 11.71
N TYR A 45 1.15 -1.41 10.50
CA TYR A 45 2.13 -0.34 10.28
C TYR A 45 1.61 0.99 10.80
N ASN A 46 0.35 1.32 10.51
CA ASN A 46 -0.26 2.57 10.95
C ASN A 46 -0.35 2.67 12.47
N ARG A 47 -0.45 1.52 13.17
CA ARG A 47 -0.45 1.47 14.63
C ARG A 47 0.95 1.44 15.23
N GLY A 48 1.99 1.41 14.39
CA GLY A 48 3.37 1.37 14.84
C GLY A 48 3.83 0.01 15.34
N GLU A 49 3.12 -1.07 15.01
CA GLU A 49 3.45 -2.41 15.48
C GLU A 49 4.55 -3.09 14.68
N ILE A 50 4.62 -2.77 13.38
CA ILE A 50 5.63 -3.37 12.48
C ILE A 50 6.11 -2.32 11.49
N LYS A 51 7.28 -2.56 10.89
CA LYS A 51 7.73 -1.74 9.77
C LYS A 51 6.98 -2.12 8.49
N GLY A 52 6.94 -3.40 8.16
CA GLY A 52 6.21 -3.88 7.00
C GLY A 52 6.59 -3.20 5.69
N SER A 53 6.11 -3.77 4.59
CA SER A 53 6.41 -3.26 3.25
C SER A 53 5.20 -2.63 2.56
N TYR A 54 4.05 -2.61 3.20
CA TYR A 54 2.83 -2.13 2.58
C TYR A 54 2.43 -0.77 3.13
N ARG A 55 2.03 0.12 2.23
CA ARG A 55 1.61 1.47 2.58
C ARG A 55 0.33 1.80 1.85
N ARG A 56 -0.46 2.69 2.44
CA ARG A 56 -1.64 3.26 1.81
C ARG A 56 -1.50 4.78 1.87
N VAL A 57 -1.62 5.42 0.72
CA VAL A 57 -1.52 6.87 0.59
C VAL A 57 -2.82 7.38 -0.02
N GLU A 58 -3.40 8.40 0.60
CA GLU A 58 -4.56 9.08 0.02
C GLU A 58 -4.05 10.20 -0.87
N VAL A 59 -4.50 10.21 -2.12
CA VAL A 59 -4.15 11.28 -3.06
C VAL A 59 -5.40 12.00 -3.48
N GLU A 60 -5.25 13.29 -3.72
CA GLU A 60 -6.32 14.14 -4.19
C GLU A 60 -5.91 14.71 -5.55
N TRP A 61 -6.82 14.66 -6.49
CA TRP A 61 -6.57 15.26 -7.80
C TRP A 61 -7.78 16.00 -8.28
N GLU A 62 -7.55 16.97 -9.17
CA GLU A 62 -8.61 17.71 -9.80
C GLU A 62 -8.90 17.12 -11.18
N ASP A 63 -10.17 17.01 -11.50
CA ASP A 63 -10.64 16.53 -12.78
C ASP A 63 -10.81 17.75 -13.69
N GLU A 64 -10.02 17.81 -14.74
CA GLU A 64 -10.10 18.93 -15.68
C GLU A 64 -11.13 18.70 -16.77
#